data_9382978ddc84b419256743da44c00a46
#
_entry.id   9382978ddc84b419256743da44c00a46
#
_cell.length_a   1.000
_cell.length_b   1.000
_cell.length_c   1.000
_cell.angle_alpha   90.00
_cell.angle_beta   90.00
_cell.angle_gamma   90.00
#
_symmetry.space_group_name_H-M   'P 1'
#
loop_
_entity.id
_entity.type
_entity.pdbx_description
1 polymer ?
#
loop_
_entity_poly.entity_id
_entity_poly.type
_entity_poly.pdbx_seq_one_letter_code
_entity_poly.pdbx_strand_id
1 'polypeptide(L)'
;MISSPEEKSLPQKISEDIITFILEEKLQPGDKLPNETVLSEHLNAGRSSIREAMKLLASRNIVTIRQGSGTYIASSPGVVQDPLGFTFISNKQKPIHDLLEVRFLLEPSIAAMAAAHADENDIKKITALCDETEALLKRHDDHTQKDIEFHTAIALSSKNVVVPRLIPVINSSIPLFVETTSGALHEETVETHREIADAIAGHDPLRAQDAMYLHLVYNRKRILLIEKNTDQI
;
A
#
# COMPACT_ATOMS: atom_id res chain seq x y z
N MET A 1 28.60 24.55 4.61
CA MET A 1 29.17 23.71 5.70
C MET A 1 28.49 22.37 5.62
N ILE A 2 29.21 21.33 5.22
CA ILE A 2 28.72 19.94 5.26
C ILE A 2 28.81 19.55 6.72
N SER A 3 27.66 19.35 7.41
CA SER A 3 27.61 18.85 8.78
C SER A 3 28.31 17.48 8.80
N SER A 4 29.23 17.28 9.78
CA SER A 4 29.79 15.98 10.06
C SER A 4 28.65 14.95 10.22
N PRO A 5 28.81 13.69 9.75
CA PRO A 5 27.79 12.67 9.96
C PRO A 5 27.53 12.54 11.46
N GLU A 6 26.28 12.76 11.88
CA GLU A 6 25.87 12.56 13.27
C GLU A 6 26.23 11.12 13.69
N GLU A 7 26.94 10.99 14.78
CA GLU A 7 27.33 9.67 15.30
C GLU A 7 26.07 8.94 15.77
N LYS A 8 25.77 7.80 15.12
CA LYS A 8 24.60 6.99 15.43
C LYS A 8 24.58 6.59 16.91
N SER A 9 23.43 6.78 17.56
CA SER A 9 23.23 6.32 18.93
C SER A 9 23.35 4.79 19.04
N LEU A 10 23.64 4.28 20.24
CA LEU A 10 23.76 2.84 20.46
C LEU A 10 22.49 2.07 20.03
N PRO A 11 21.26 2.51 20.33
CA PRO A 11 20.05 1.85 19.83
C PRO A 11 19.95 1.84 18.29
N GLN A 12 20.43 2.89 17.61
CA GLN A 12 20.46 2.90 16.15
C GLN A 12 21.43 1.87 15.58
N LYS A 13 22.64 1.77 16.13
CA LYS A 13 23.62 0.74 15.73
C LYS A 13 23.04 -0.66 15.93
N ILE A 14 22.47 -0.94 17.12
CA ILE A 14 21.84 -2.23 17.42
C ILE A 14 20.64 -2.51 16.48
N SER A 15 19.87 -1.49 16.10
CA SER A 15 18.77 -1.70 15.16
C SER A 15 19.27 -2.14 13.78
N GLU A 16 20.42 -1.65 13.33
CA GLU A 16 21.07 -2.08 12.09
C GLU A 16 21.61 -3.51 12.22
N ASP A 17 22.21 -3.87 13.36
CA ASP A 17 22.67 -5.24 13.62
C ASP A 17 21.50 -6.24 13.62
N ILE A 18 20.33 -5.85 14.19
CA ILE A 18 19.12 -6.69 14.12
C ILE A 18 18.62 -6.83 12.67
N ILE A 19 18.66 -5.77 11.85
CA ILE A 19 18.35 -5.88 10.42
C ILE A 19 19.29 -6.84 9.71
N THR A 20 20.59 -6.76 9.99
CA THR A 20 21.60 -7.69 9.44
C THR A 20 21.28 -9.12 9.84
N PHE A 21 20.98 -9.37 11.12
CA PHE A 21 20.54 -10.67 11.61
C PHE A 21 19.31 -11.20 10.87
N ILE A 22 18.28 -10.34 10.66
CA ILE A 22 17.06 -10.71 9.90
C ILE A 22 17.41 -11.16 8.48
N LEU A 23 18.33 -10.47 7.82
CA LEU A 23 18.74 -10.77 6.45
C LEU A 23 19.59 -12.05 6.37
N GLU A 24 20.52 -12.26 7.30
CA GLU A 24 21.39 -13.44 7.38
C GLU A 24 20.58 -14.71 7.67
N GLU A 25 19.65 -14.64 8.61
CA GLU A 25 18.73 -15.73 8.95
C GLU A 25 17.59 -15.90 7.92
N LYS A 26 17.53 -15.02 6.89
CA LYS A 26 16.52 -15.05 5.82
C LYS A 26 15.09 -15.05 6.33
N LEU A 27 14.84 -14.35 7.44
CA LEU A 27 13.49 -14.25 8.02
C LEU A 27 12.55 -13.52 7.06
N GLN A 28 11.35 -14.07 6.93
CA GLN A 28 10.32 -13.57 6.01
C GLN A 28 9.26 -12.75 6.76
N PRO A 29 8.47 -11.92 6.06
CA PRO A 29 7.31 -11.25 6.65
C PRO A 29 6.40 -12.25 7.40
N GLY A 30 6.11 -11.93 8.65
CA GLY A 30 5.32 -12.79 9.55
C GLY A 30 6.14 -13.74 10.42
N ASP A 31 7.42 -13.95 10.15
CA ASP A 31 8.28 -14.77 10.97
C ASP A 31 8.53 -14.12 12.33
N LYS A 32 8.66 -14.97 13.35
CA LYS A 32 8.92 -14.54 14.71
C LYS A 32 10.40 -14.32 14.95
N LEU A 33 10.76 -13.13 15.46
CA LEU A 33 12.14 -12.85 15.92
C LEU A 33 12.42 -13.56 17.24
N PRO A 34 13.70 -13.89 17.49
CA PRO A 34 14.16 -14.30 18.81
C PRO A 34 13.79 -13.27 19.86
N ASN A 35 13.59 -13.70 21.11
CA ASN A 35 13.25 -12.78 22.20
C ASN A 35 14.44 -11.87 22.57
N GLU A 36 14.13 -10.80 23.33
CA GLU A 36 15.14 -9.80 23.74
C GLU A 36 16.36 -10.40 24.45
N THR A 37 16.19 -11.51 25.18
CA THR A 37 17.30 -12.16 25.88
C THR A 37 18.26 -12.83 24.90
N VAL A 38 17.72 -13.60 23.96
CA VAL A 38 18.52 -14.26 22.91
C VAL A 38 19.24 -13.25 22.02
N LEU A 39 18.54 -12.18 21.60
CA LEU A 39 19.15 -11.10 20.83
C LEU A 39 20.23 -10.34 21.62
N SER A 40 20.04 -10.15 22.94
CA SER A 40 21.02 -9.53 23.84
C SER A 40 22.31 -10.34 23.92
N GLU A 41 22.20 -11.66 24.01
CA GLU A 41 23.34 -12.58 24.01
C GLU A 41 24.04 -12.62 22.64
N HIS A 42 23.25 -12.75 21.56
CA HIS A 42 23.78 -12.85 20.20
C HIS A 42 24.53 -11.58 19.76
N LEU A 43 23.98 -10.39 20.07
CA LEU A 43 24.55 -9.09 19.68
C LEU A 43 25.46 -8.49 20.76
N ASN A 44 25.70 -9.20 21.87
CA ASN A 44 26.48 -8.71 23.01
C ASN A 44 26.06 -7.31 23.45
N ALA A 45 24.75 -7.06 23.57
CA ALA A 45 24.17 -5.77 23.88
C ALA A 45 23.22 -5.86 25.08
N GLY A 46 23.11 -4.77 25.87
CA GLY A 46 22.21 -4.73 27.02
C GLY A 46 20.73 -4.85 26.61
N ARG A 47 19.92 -5.57 27.42
CA ARG A 47 18.47 -5.76 27.14
C ARG A 47 17.70 -4.45 26.96
N SER A 48 18.05 -3.40 27.72
CA SER A 48 17.44 -2.08 27.56
C SER A 48 17.71 -1.48 26.17
N SER A 49 18.95 -1.63 25.69
CA SER A 49 19.35 -1.15 24.35
C SER A 49 18.70 -1.97 23.23
N ILE A 50 18.57 -3.28 23.39
CA ILE A 50 17.80 -4.13 22.48
C ILE A 50 16.33 -3.66 22.42
N ARG A 51 15.70 -3.40 23.57
CA ARG A 51 14.30 -2.93 23.62
C ARG A 51 14.11 -1.60 22.91
N GLU A 52 15.02 -0.64 23.10
CA GLU A 52 14.96 0.64 22.38
C GLU A 52 15.19 0.46 20.88
N ALA A 53 16.14 -0.41 20.47
CA ALA A 53 16.33 -0.77 19.07
C ALA A 53 15.07 -1.42 18.47
N MET A 54 14.40 -2.31 19.19
CA MET A 54 13.13 -2.92 18.75
C MET A 54 12.02 -1.90 18.58
N LYS A 55 11.93 -0.88 19.46
CA LYS A 55 10.97 0.24 19.29
C LYS A 55 11.30 1.05 18.03
N LEU A 56 12.58 1.32 17.75
CA LEU A 56 12.99 1.99 16.50
C LEU A 56 12.62 1.16 15.27
N LEU A 57 12.80 -0.15 15.30
CA LEU A 57 12.40 -1.03 14.20
C LEU A 57 10.87 -1.05 14.04
N ALA A 58 10.12 -1.05 15.14
CA ALA A 58 8.66 -1.00 15.11
C ALA A 58 8.14 0.35 14.55
N SER A 59 8.74 1.48 14.94
CA SER A 59 8.37 2.80 14.40
C SER A 59 8.64 2.93 12.90
N ARG A 60 9.62 2.18 12.38
CA ARG A 60 9.92 2.07 10.95
C ARG A 60 9.13 0.98 10.24
N ASN A 61 8.17 0.36 10.92
CA ASN A 61 7.39 -0.79 10.41
C ASN A 61 8.27 -1.93 9.87
N ILE A 62 9.43 -2.17 10.46
CA ILE A 62 10.28 -3.32 10.13
C ILE A 62 9.81 -4.54 10.91
N VAL A 63 9.38 -4.32 12.15
CA VAL A 63 8.84 -5.36 13.02
C VAL A 63 7.50 -4.93 13.62
N THR A 64 6.69 -5.90 14.05
CA THR A 64 5.46 -5.73 14.81
C THR A 64 5.59 -6.36 16.18
N ILE A 65 5.46 -5.58 17.25
CA ILE A 65 5.50 -6.07 18.63
C ILE A 65 4.08 -6.47 19.04
N ARG A 66 3.85 -7.75 19.34
CA ARG A 66 2.57 -8.28 19.83
C ARG A 66 2.71 -8.60 21.31
N GLN A 67 2.01 -7.83 22.15
CA GLN A 67 2.09 -7.98 23.61
C GLN A 67 1.79 -9.43 24.03
N GLY A 68 2.64 -10.02 24.86
CA GLY A 68 2.54 -11.41 25.32
C GLY A 68 2.85 -12.48 24.28
N SER A 69 2.96 -12.15 22.99
CA SER A 69 3.21 -13.10 21.91
C SER A 69 4.64 -13.04 21.37
N GLY A 70 5.24 -11.84 21.35
CA GLY A 70 6.61 -11.60 20.86
C GLY A 70 6.67 -10.58 19.74
N THR A 71 7.80 -10.53 19.06
CA THR A 71 8.05 -9.64 17.93
C THR A 71 8.15 -10.42 16.63
N TYR A 72 7.55 -9.88 15.58
CA TYR A 72 7.42 -10.52 14.27
C TYR A 72 7.91 -9.57 13.19
N ILE A 73 8.43 -10.08 12.09
CA ILE A 73 8.70 -9.28 10.90
C ILE A 73 7.36 -8.71 10.39
N ALA A 74 7.31 -7.41 10.11
CA ALA A 74 6.10 -6.78 9.58
C ALA A 74 5.71 -7.36 8.21
N SER A 75 4.41 -7.31 7.87
CA SER A 75 3.92 -7.79 6.57
C SER A 75 4.50 -7.01 5.38
N SER A 76 4.80 -5.74 5.59
CA SER A 76 5.44 -4.85 4.60
C SER A 76 6.57 -4.08 5.27
N PRO A 77 7.75 -4.71 5.50
CA PRO A 77 8.81 -4.09 6.27
C PRO A 77 9.30 -2.78 5.64
N GLY A 78 9.41 -1.74 6.46
CA GLY A 78 9.87 -0.41 6.04
C GLY A 78 8.81 0.49 5.43
N VAL A 79 7.56 0.03 5.28
CA VAL A 79 6.43 0.83 4.79
C VAL A 79 5.60 1.30 5.97
N VAL A 80 5.66 2.59 6.30
CA VAL A 80 4.88 3.19 7.40
C VAL A 80 3.43 3.44 6.98
N GLN A 81 2.51 3.58 7.96
CA GLN A 81 1.06 3.72 7.69
C GLN A 81 0.68 5.03 7.01
N ASP A 82 1.36 6.13 7.31
CA ASP A 82 1.13 7.45 6.71
C ASP A 82 2.45 7.99 6.14
N PRO A 83 2.92 7.43 5.01
CA PRO A 83 4.23 7.78 4.45
C PRO A 83 4.30 9.22 3.93
N LEU A 84 3.16 9.86 3.67
CA LEU A 84 3.04 11.22 3.14
C LEU A 84 2.58 12.24 4.18
N GLY A 85 2.31 11.83 5.42
CA GLY A 85 1.88 12.72 6.49
C GLY A 85 0.50 13.34 6.29
N PHE A 86 -0.40 12.67 5.58
CA PHE A 86 -1.76 13.19 5.33
C PHE A 86 -2.58 13.44 6.58
N THR A 87 -2.25 12.77 7.68
CA THR A 87 -2.83 13.04 9.00
C THR A 87 -2.74 14.52 9.40
N PHE A 88 -1.72 15.23 8.93
CA PHE A 88 -1.47 16.64 9.27
C PHE A 88 -2.05 17.63 8.23
N ILE A 89 -2.68 17.17 7.17
CA ILE A 89 -3.28 18.03 6.16
C ILE A 89 -4.70 18.41 6.58
N SER A 90 -4.91 19.71 6.87
CA SER A 90 -6.19 20.22 7.39
C SER A 90 -7.29 20.29 6.33
N ASN A 91 -6.93 20.58 5.08
CA ASN A 91 -7.89 20.63 3.97
C ASN A 91 -7.77 19.36 3.11
N LYS A 92 -8.75 18.48 3.20
CA LYS A 92 -8.77 17.19 2.51
C LYS A 92 -9.12 17.28 1.00
N GLN A 93 -9.62 18.42 0.51
CA GLN A 93 -10.02 18.56 -0.90
C GLN A 93 -8.82 18.63 -1.84
N LYS A 94 -7.82 19.46 -1.49
CA LYS A 94 -6.62 19.60 -2.34
C LYS A 94 -5.84 18.28 -2.51
N PRO A 95 -5.58 17.50 -1.45
CA PRO A 95 -4.91 16.21 -1.59
C PRO A 95 -5.60 15.23 -2.54
N ILE A 96 -6.93 15.30 -2.70
CA ILE A 96 -7.67 14.42 -3.62
C ILE A 96 -7.19 14.62 -5.07
N HIS A 97 -7.11 15.86 -5.53
CA HIS A 97 -6.65 16.16 -6.89
C HIS A 97 -5.18 15.78 -7.09
N ASP A 98 -4.33 16.20 -6.15
CA ASP A 98 -2.89 15.91 -6.21
C ASP A 98 -2.61 14.39 -6.20
N LEU A 99 -3.34 13.64 -5.37
CA LEU A 99 -3.28 12.17 -5.33
C LEU A 99 -3.79 11.54 -6.63
N LEU A 100 -4.88 12.07 -7.19
CA LEU A 100 -5.40 11.57 -8.46
C LEU A 100 -4.40 11.77 -9.59
N GLU A 101 -3.68 12.90 -9.63
CA GLU A 101 -2.60 13.12 -10.59
C GLU A 101 -1.49 12.07 -10.44
N VAL A 102 -1.09 11.75 -9.20
CA VAL A 102 -0.11 10.68 -8.92
C VAL A 102 -0.63 9.32 -9.37
N ARG A 103 -1.92 9.01 -9.14
CA ARG A 103 -2.54 7.78 -9.64
C ARG A 103 -2.49 7.69 -11.16
N PHE A 104 -2.81 8.75 -11.89
CA PHE A 104 -2.69 8.80 -13.36
C PHE A 104 -1.28 8.56 -13.87
N LEU A 105 -0.25 8.99 -13.11
CA LEU A 105 1.15 8.76 -13.48
C LEU A 105 1.59 7.30 -13.25
N LEU A 106 1.02 6.62 -12.25
CA LEU A 106 1.52 5.32 -11.81
C LEU A 106 0.62 4.15 -12.24
N GLU A 107 -0.67 4.20 -11.94
CA GLU A 107 -1.54 3.02 -12.01
C GLU A 107 -1.76 2.46 -13.42
N PRO A 108 -1.91 3.28 -14.49
CA PRO A 108 -2.02 2.73 -15.84
C PRO A 108 -0.79 1.92 -16.25
N SER A 109 0.41 2.43 -15.94
CA SER A 109 1.66 1.70 -16.21
C SER A 109 1.82 0.45 -15.35
N ILE A 110 1.35 0.49 -14.10
CA ILE A 110 1.33 -0.66 -13.19
C ILE A 110 0.40 -1.75 -13.73
N ALA A 111 -0.79 -1.38 -14.21
CA ALA A 111 -1.74 -2.32 -14.81
C ALA A 111 -1.17 -3.00 -16.07
N ALA A 112 -0.46 -2.23 -16.91
CA ALA A 112 0.25 -2.79 -18.07
C ALA A 112 1.33 -3.79 -17.65
N MET A 113 2.13 -3.46 -16.62
CA MET A 113 3.13 -4.39 -16.08
C MET A 113 2.49 -5.63 -15.48
N ALA A 114 1.35 -5.50 -14.78
CA ALA A 114 0.60 -6.63 -14.25
C ALA A 114 0.12 -7.56 -15.37
N ALA A 115 -0.45 -7.02 -16.45
CA ALA A 115 -0.87 -7.81 -17.61
C ALA A 115 0.31 -8.55 -18.27
N ALA A 116 1.50 -7.93 -18.29
CA ALA A 116 2.70 -8.56 -18.86
C ALA A 116 3.27 -9.69 -17.99
N HIS A 117 3.12 -9.64 -16.65
CA HIS A 117 3.87 -10.50 -15.73
C HIS A 117 3.02 -11.33 -14.77
N ALA A 118 1.69 -11.10 -14.68
CA ALA A 118 0.82 -11.85 -13.77
C ALA A 118 0.86 -13.35 -14.07
N ASP A 119 0.96 -14.15 -13.02
CA ASP A 119 0.79 -15.60 -13.12
C ASP A 119 -0.69 -15.99 -12.85
N GLU A 120 -1.01 -17.28 -13.02
CA GLU A 120 -2.37 -17.78 -12.83
C GLU A 120 -2.95 -17.52 -11.42
N ASN A 121 -2.10 -17.48 -10.38
CA ASN A 121 -2.56 -17.20 -9.02
C ASN A 121 -2.88 -15.71 -8.83
N ASP A 122 -2.08 -14.84 -9.44
CA ASP A 122 -2.36 -13.41 -9.48
C ASP A 122 -3.68 -13.12 -10.19
N ILE A 123 -3.88 -13.70 -11.38
CA ILE A 123 -5.10 -13.55 -12.18
C ILE A 123 -6.33 -14.02 -11.38
N LYS A 124 -6.26 -15.21 -10.77
CA LYS A 124 -7.34 -15.71 -9.91
C LYS A 124 -7.66 -14.76 -8.76
N LYS A 125 -6.63 -14.21 -8.12
CA LYS A 125 -6.80 -13.27 -7.01
C LYS A 125 -7.43 -11.94 -7.47
N ILE A 126 -6.95 -11.37 -8.57
CA ILE A 126 -7.49 -10.11 -9.14
C ILE A 126 -8.95 -10.31 -9.54
N THR A 127 -9.28 -11.40 -10.23
CA THR A 127 -10.65 -11.73 -10.65
C THR A 127 -11.57 -11.89 -9.44
N ALA A 128 -11.15 -12.63 -8.42
CA ALA A 128 -11.94 -12.81 -7.19
C ALA A 128 -12.22 -11.47 -6.47
N LEU A 129 -11.22 -10.59 -6.37
CA LEU A 129 -11.38 -9.27 -5.77
C LEU A 129 -12.30 -8.36 -6.60
N CYS A 130 -12.22 -8.45 -7.93
CA CYS A 130 -13.15 -7.78 -8.83
C CYS A 130 -14.59 -8.25 -8.57
N ASP A 131 -14.84 -9.57 -8.50
CA ASP A 131 -16.15 -10.15 -8.23
C ASP A 131 -16.70 -9.74 -6.86
N GLU A 132 -15.85 -9.74 -5.82
CA GLU A 132 -16.21 -9.32 -4.46
C GLU A 132 -16.57 -7.82 -4.41
N THR A 133 -15.79 -6.96 -5.07
CA THR A 133 -16.07 -5.51 -5.16
C THR A 133 -17.38 -5.27 -5.90
N GLU A 134 -17.61 -5.92 -7.03
CA GLU A 134 -18.86 -5.85 -7.79
C GLU A 134 -20.07 -6.28 -6.94
N ALA A 135 -19.93 -7.38 -6.17
CA ALA A 135 -21.00 -7.87 -5.31
C ALA A 135 -21.34 -6.89 -4.18
N LEU A 136 -20.36 -6.18 -3.61
CA LEU A 136 -20.57 -5.14 -2.61
C LEU A 136 -21.26 -3.91 -3.23
N LEU A 137 -20.77 -3.44 -4.37
CA LEU A 137 -21.34 -2.30 -5.10
C LEU A 137 -22.80 -2.54 -5.47
N LYS A 138 -23.16 -3.72 -5.97
CA LYS A 138 -24.55 -4.09 -6.30
C LYS A 138 -25.50 -4.09 -5.10
N ARG A 139 -24.96 -4.31 -3.88
CA ARG A 139 -25.73 -4.26 -2.63
C ARG A 139 -25.71 -2.90 -1.95
N HIS A 140 -24.98 -1.93 -2.52
CA HIS A 140 -24.71 -0.62 -1.92
C HIS A 140 -24.00 -0.74 -0.55
N ASP A 141 -23.18 -1.80 -0.37
CA ASP A 141 -22.34 -2.00 0.80
C ASP A 141 -20.99 -1.29 0.65
N ASP A 142 -20.29 -1.08 1.77
CA ASP A 142 -18.93 -0.51 1.76
C ASP A 142 -17.95 -1.47 1.06
N HIS A 143 -17.40 -1.00 -0.06
CA HIS A 143 -16.45 -1.73 -0.89
C HIS A 143 -15.00 -1.23 -0.74
N THR A 144 -14.76 -0.19 0.07
CA THR A 144 -13.47 0.51 0.19
C THR A 144 -12.29 -0.45 0.41
N GLN A 145 -12.45 -1.41 1.33
CA GLN A 145 -11.38 -2.35 1.63
C GLN A 145 -11.08 -3.29 0.44
N LYS A 146 -12.11 -3.73 -0.29
CA LYS A 146 -11.94 -4.59 -1.46
C LYS A 146 -11.34 -3.87 -2.63
N ASP A 147 -11.68 -2.60 -2.80
CA ASP A 147 -11.08 -1.72 -3.80
C ASP A 147 -9.56 -1.53 -3.53
N ILE A 148 -9.18 -1.27 -2.28
CA ILE A 148 -7.77 -1.23 -1.84
C ILE A 148 -7.05 -2.56 -2.15
N GLU A 149 -7.68 -3.69 -1.83
CA GLU A 149 -7.12 -5.01 -2.08
C GLU A 149 -6.95 -5.30 -3.58
N PHE A 150 -7.90 -4.85 -4.42
CA PHE A 150 -7.86 -4.99 -5.88
C PHE A 150 -6.66 -4.24 -6.48
N HIS A 151 -6.52 -2.94 -6.19
CA HIS A 151 -5.38 -2.14 -6.65
C HIS A 151 -4.03 -2.66 -6.12
N THR A 152 -4.02 -3.15 -4.87
CA THR A 152 -2.83 -3.81 -4.29
C THR A 152 -2.47 -5.09 -5.03
N ALA A 153 -3.45 -5.93 -5.36
CA ALA A 153 -3.21 -7.17 -6.10
C ALA A 153 -2.64 -6.90 -7.49
N ILE A 154 -3.17 -5.91 -8.21
CA ILE A 154 -2.63 -5.48 -9.51
C ILE A 154 -1.15 -5.06 -9.38
N ALA A 155 -0.83 -4.26 -8.38
CA ALA A 155 0.54 -3.80 -8.19
C ALA A 155 1.52 -4.93 -7.82
N LEU A 156 1.10 -5.90 -7.00
CA LEU A 156 1.89 -7.09 -6.69
C LEU A 156 2.12 -7.95 -7.94
N SER A 157 1.11 -8.06 -8.81
CA SER A 157 1.14 -8.85 -10.04
C SER A 157 2.07 -8.25 -11.10
N SER A 158 2.47 -6.98 -10.96
CA SER A 158 3.50 -6.36 -11.79
C SER A 158 4.86 -7.07 -11.70
N LYS A 159 5.08 -7.91 -10.66
CA LYS A 159 6.36 -8.57 -10.29
C LYS A 159 7.53 -7.59 -10.13
N ASN A 160 7.26 -6.30 -10.08
CA ASN A 160 8.26 -5.28 -9.81
C ASN A 160 8.47 -5.14 -8.30
N VAL A 161 9.73 -5.19 -7.83
CA VAL A 161 10.06 -5.16 -6.39
C VAL A 161 9.84 -3.78 -5.73
N VAL A 162 9.74 -2.71 -6.53
CA VAL A 162 9.56 -1.34 -6.06
C VAL A 162 8.08 -0.93 -6.03
N VAL A 163 7.31 -1.31 -7.06
CA VAL A 163 5.90 -0.94 -7.21
C VAL A 163 5.07 -1.23 -5.95
N PRO A 164 5.14 -2.40 -5.29
CA PRO A 164 4.38 -2.65 -4.07
C PRO A 164 4.71 -1.72 -2.90
N ARG A 165 5.88 -1.07 -2.91
CA ARG A 165 6.27 -0.10 -1.87
C ARG A 165 5.68 1.29 -2.10
N LEU A 166 5.17 1.57 -3.30
CA LEU A 166 4.43 2.79 -3.64
C LEU A 166 2.92 2.66 -3.34
N ILE A 167 2.43 1.44 -3.14
CA ILE A 167 1.01 1.15 -2.90
C ILE A 167 0.41 1.93 -1.72
N PRO A 168 1.08 2.13 -0.58
CA PRO A 168 0.50 2.92 0.51
C PRO A 168 0.11 4.35 0.09
N VAL A 169 0.83 4.93 -0.88
CA VAL A 169 0.49 6.25 -1.46
C VAL A 169 -0.83 6.16 -2.22
N ILE A 170 -0.98 5.14 -3.07
CA ILE A 170 -2.20 4.89 -3.85
C ILE A 170 -3.36 4.58 -2.89
N ASN A 171 -3.18 3.64 -1.98
CA ASN A 171 -4.20 3.18 -1.05
C ASN A 171 -4.72 4.28 -0.12
N SER A 172 -3.87 5.27 0.25
CA SER A 172 -4.31 6.40 1.07
C SER A 172 -5.34 7.29 0.36
N SER A 173 -5.41 7.25 -0.97
CA SER A 173 -6.37 8.01 -1.77
C SER A 173 -7.74 7.34 -1.85
N ILE A 174 -7.82 6.01 -1.83
CA ILE A 174 -9.07 5.27 -2.08
C ILE A 174 -10.18 5.60 -1.07
N PRO A 175 -9.94 5.55 0.26
CA PRO A 175 -10.96 5.94 1.24
C PRO A 175 -11.46 7.37 1.04
N LEU A 176 -10.54 8.27 0.69
CA LEU A 176 -10.84 9.67 0.45
C LEU A 176 -11.74 9.83 -0.79
N PHE A 177 -11.52 9.04 -1.85
CA PHE A 177 -12.38 8.99 -3.04
C PHE A 177 -13.77 8.44 -2.72
N VAL A 178 -13.85 7.31 -2.04
CA VAL A 178 -15.13 6.67 -1.68
C VAL A 178 -15.96 7.61 -0.80
N GLU A 179 -15.35 8.23 0.22
CA GLU A 179 -15.99 9.22 1.09
C GLU A 179 -16.52 10.42 0.27
N THR A 180 -15.69 11.00 -0.60
CA THR A 180 -16.03 12.18 -1.38
C THR A 180 -17.10 11.89 -2.42
N THR A 181 -17.04 10.75 -3.10
CA THR A 181 -18.00 10.40 -4.15
C THR A 181 -19.31 9.84 -3.61
N SER A 182 -19.41 9.58 -2.30
CA SER A 182 -20.58 8.95 -1.64
C SER A 182 -21.02 7.66 -2.35
N GLY A 183 -20.07 6.91 -2.92
CA GLY A 183 -20.33 5.66 -3.63
C GLY A 183 -21.12 5.82 -4.96
N ALA A 184 -21.19 7.00 -5.55
CA ALA A 184 -22.05 7.26 -6.73
C ALA A 184 -21.46 6.82 -8.08
N LEU A 185 -20.31 6.10 -8.11
CA LEU A 185 -19.68 5.55 -9.32
C LEU A 185 -19.82 4.02 -9.40
N HIS A 186 -20.95 3.47 -8.94
CA HIS A 186 -21.09 2.01 -8.85
C HIS A 186 -20.98 1.33 -10.23
N GLU A 187 -21.68 1.83 -11.23
CA GLU A 187 -21.71 1.22 -12.57
C GLU A 187 -20.35 1.36 -13.27
N GLU A 188 -19.78 2.55 -13.30
CA GLU A 188 -18.50 2.84 -13.94
C GLU A 188 -17.34 2.11 -13.26
N THR A 189 -17.39 1.96 -11.93
CA THR A 189 -16.37 1.19 -11.19
C THR A 189 -16.46 -0.29 -11.53
N VAL A 190 -17.66 -0.87 -11.56
CA VAL A 190 -17.88 -2.28 -11.93
C VAL A 190 -17.37 -2.53 -13.35
N GLU A 191 -17.76 -1.69 -14.32
CA GLU A 191 -17.36 -1.83 -15.72
C GLU A 191 -15.83 -1.75 -15.86
N THR A 192 -15.19 -0.73 -15.29
CA THR A 192 -13.76 -0.51 -15.48
C THR A 192 -12.91 -1.51 -14.70
N HIS A 193 -13.31 -1.94 -13.50
CA HIS A 193 -12.60 -2.99 -12.77
C HIS A 193 -12.66 -4.32 -13.53
N ARG A 194 -13.80 -4.67 -14.13
CA ARG A 194 -13.96 -5.86 -14.95
C ARG A 194 -13.03 -5.79 -16.17
N GLU A 195 -13.02 -4.67 -16.86
CA GLU A 195 -12.17 -4.46 -18.04
C GLU A 195 -10.67 -4.57 -17.70
N ILE A 196 -10.24 -4.02 -16.55
CA ILE A 196 -8.87 -4.16 -16.06
C ILE A 196 -8.54 -5.63 -15.76
N ALA A 197 -9.42 -6.32 -15.04
CA ALA A 197 -9.21 -7.73 -14.68
C ALA A 197 -9.14 -8.63 -15.92
N ASP A 198 -10.03 -8.43 -16.89
CA ASP A 198 -10.08 -9.19 -18.13
C ASP A 198 -8.85 -8.91 -19.01
N ALA A 199 -8.38 -7.67 -19.08
CA ALA A 199 -7.18 -7.31 -19.81
C ALA A 199 -5.92 -7.94 -19.20
N ILE A 200 -5.83 -7.98 -17.85
CA ILE A 200 -4.73 -8.66 -17.14
C ILE A 200 -4.80 -10.17 -17.38
N ALA A 201 -6.00 -10.77 -17.28
CA ALA A 201 -6.20 -12.20 -17.53
C ALA A 201 -5.89 -12.59 -18.98
N GLY A 202 -6.14 -11.69 -19.94
CA GLY A 202 -5.80 -11.84 -21.35
C GLY A 202 -4.35 -11.53 -21.68
N HIS A 203 -3.52 -11.17 -20.72
CA HIS A 203 -2.13 -10.72 -20.93
C HIS A 203 -2.02 -9.61 -22.00
N ASP A 204 -2.92 -8.63 -21.96
CA ASP A 204 -2.95 -7.48 -22.86
C ASP A 204 -2.53 -6.19 -22.12
N PRO A 205 -1.24 -5.80 -22.15
CA PRO A 205 -0.74 -4.63 -21.42
C PRO A 205 -1.36 -3.32 -21.88
N LEU A 206 -1.62 -3.16 -23.18
CA LEU A 206 -2.17 -1.92 -23.71
C LEU A 206 -3.63 -1.73 -23.26
N ARG A 207 -4.43 -2.77 -23.37
CA ARG A 207 -5.82 -2.79 -22.92
C ARG A 207 -5.92 -2.56 -21.40
N ALA A 208 -5.03 -3.19 -20.61
CA ALA A 208 -4.99 -2.98 -19.16
C ALA A 208 -4.63 -1.53 -18.79
N GLN A 209 -3.68 -0.92 -19.51
CA GLN A 209 -3.32 0.49 -19.33
C GLN A 209 -4.49 1.42 -19.62
N ASP A 210 -5.16 1.22 -20.75
CA ASP A 210 -6.28 2.06 -21.18
C ASP A 210 -7.48 1.91 -20.25
N ALA A 211 -7.79 0.70 -19.81
CA ALA A 211 -8.87 0.43 -18.84
C ALA A 211 -8.60 1.11 -17.49
N MET A 212 -7.39 1.02 -16.95
CA MET A 212 -7.01 1.70 -15.72
C MET A 212 -7.04 3.23 -15.89
N TYR A 213 -6.57 3.74 -17.02
CA TYR A 213 -6.66 5.18 -17.31
C TYR A 213 -8.13 5.65 -17.33
N LEU A 214 -9.02 4.90 -17.98
CA LEU A 214 -10.44 5.19 -18.04
C LEU A 214 -11.10 5.17 -16.66
N HIS A 215 -10.77 4.18 -15.82
CA HIS A 215 -11.18 4.12 -14.42
C HIS A 215 -10.86 5.44 -13.68
N LEU A 216 -9.64 5.92 -13.80
CA LEU A 216 -9.23 7.18 -13.17
C LEU A 216 -9.91 8.42 -13.78
N VAL A 217 -10.23 8.39 -15.09
CA VAL A 217 -11.01 9.47 -15.75
C VAL A 217 -12.41 9.56 -15.15
N TYR A 218 -13.11 8.46 -14.89
CA TYR A 218 -14.41 8.48 -14.21
C TYR A 218 -14.30 9.04 -12.80
N ASN A 219 -13.29 8.62 -12.03
CA ASN A 219 -13.03 9.18 -10.70
C ASN A 219 -12.85 10.70 -10.75
N ARG A 220 -12.02 11.21 -11.68
CA ARG A 220 -11.80 12.66 -11.87
C ARG A 220 -13.08 13.42 -12.24
N LYS A 221 -13.84 12.89 -13.19
CA LYS A 221 -15.12 13.52 -13.61
C LYS A 221 -16.09 13.65 -12.43
N ARG A 222 -16.16 12.64 -11.58
CA ARG A 222 -17.06 12.63 -10.44
C ARG A 222 -16.68 13.69 -9.40
N ILE A 223 -15.41 13.82 -9.07
CA ILE A 223 -14.93 14.85 -8.15
C ILE A 223 -15.31 16.24 -8.67
N LEU A 224 -15.00 16.53 -9.93
CA LEU A 224 -15.32 17.82 -10.54
C LEU A 224 -16.82 18.14 -10.55
N LEU A 225 -17.69 17.13 -10.66
CA LEU A 225 -19.15 17.31 -10.58
C LEU A 225 -19.61 17.66 -9.15
N ILE A 226 -19.03 17.03 -8.15
CA ILE A 226 -19.35 17.28 -6.73
C ILE A 226 -18.95 18.70 -6.35
N GLU A 227 -17.74 19.13 -6.72
CA GLU A 227 -17.25 20.47 -6.42
C GLU A 227 -18.14 21.56 -7.04
N LYS A 228 -18.52 21.41 -8.32
CA LYS A 228 -19.43 22.34 -8.98
C LYS A 228 -20.78 22.48 -8.27
N ASN A 229 -21.28 21.38 -7.69
CA ASN A 229 -22.55 21.40 -6.97
C ASN A 229 -22.42 22.03 -5.58
N THR A 230 -21.23 21.93 -4.96
CA THR A 230 -20.97 22.53 -3.64
C THR A 230 -20.77 24.04 -3.74
N ASP A 231 -20.18 24.54 -4.84
CA ASP A 231 -19.99 25.99 -5.08
C ASP A 231 -21.29 26.75 -5.45
N GLN A 232 -22.40 26.04 -5.64
CA GLN A 232 -23.72 26.61 -5.99
C GLN A 232 -24.69 26.74 -4.79
N ILE A 233 -24.23 26.34 -3.59
CA ILE A 233 -24.99 26.44 -2.33
C ILE A 233 -24.36 27.51 -1.43
#